data_0605f6a2998f3e6544b2da6ee2cb11a5
#
_entry.id   0605f6a2998f3e6544b2da6ee2cb11a5
#
_cell.length_a   1.000
_cell.length_b   1.000
_cell.length_c   1.000
_cell.angle_alpha   90.00
_cell.angle_beta   90.00
_cell.angle_gamma   90.00
#
_symmetry.space_group_name_H-M   'P 1'
#
loop_
_entity.id
_entity.type
_entity.pdbx_description
1 polymer ?
#
loop_
_entity_poly.entity_id
_entity_poly.type
_entity_poly.pdbx_seq_one_letter_code
_entity_poly.pdbx_strand_id
1 'polypeptide(L)'
;MRTKQILLAVLLVGSAVSLGGCVVAAVGAGAAGTVAYLKGDLEAVESRKLDEVHAATLKAVKELGLNVTKDSKDALSATVVARDAQDKKITITLRATTEQTTKLSIRVGLFGSEAKSRLIYQKIHDHLQK
;
A
#
# COMPACT_ATOMS: atom_id res chain seq x y z
N MET A 1 -23.79 -51.15 4.06
CA MET A 1 -22.34 -50.90 4.01
C MET A 1 -21.95 -49.84 2.97
N ARG A 2 -22.62 -49.75 1.83
CA ARG A 2 -22.30 -48.71 0.83
C ARG A 2 -22.65 -47.30 1.27
N THR A 3 -23.67 -47.10 2.08
CA THR A 3 -24.09 -45.80 2.62
C THR A 3 -23.06 -45.19 3.61
N LYS A 4 -22.38 -46.04 4.40
CA LYS A 4 -21.35 -45.59 5.33
C LYS A 4 -20.06 -45.10 4.61
N GLN A 5 -19.73 -45.71 3.49
CA GLN A 5 -18.56 -45.31 2.70
C GLN A 5 -18.82 -43.99 1.96
N ILE A 6 -20.05 -43.75 1.51
CA ILE A 6 -20.44 -42.49 0.86
C ILE A 6 -20.44 -41.34 1.89
N LEU A 7 -20.90 -41.58 3.13
CA LEU A 7 -20.86 -40.58 4.18
C LEU A 7 -19.44 -40.22 4.61
N LEU A 8 -18.52 -41.17 4.63
CA LEU A 8 -17.11 -40.91 4.92
C LEU A 8 -16.42 -40.12 3.81
N ALA A 9 -16.77 -40.37 2.56
CA ALA A 9 -16.23 -39.64 1.41
C ALA A 9 -16.72 -38.18 1.37
N VAL A 10 -17.96 -37.93 1.77
CA VAL A 10 -18.54 -36.58 1.83
C VAL A 10 -17.92 -35.78 2.98
N LEU A 11 -17.57 -36.40 4.10
CA LEU A 11 -16.93 -35.74 5.23
C LEU A 11 -15.46 -35.34 4.95
N LEU A 12 -14.76 -36.08 4.09
CA LEU A 12 -13.38 -35.79 3.71
C LEU A 12 -13.25 -34.63 2.69
N VAL A 13 -14.28 -34.39 1.89
CA VAL A 13 -14.28 -33.29 0.92
C VAL A 13 -14.63 -31.95 1.57
N GLY A 14 -15.36 -31.98 2.71
CA GLY A 14 -15.77 -30.76 3.43
C GLY A 14 -14.65 -30.05 4.20
N SER A 15 -13.53 -30.72 4.48
CA SER A 15 -12.46 -30.15 5.32
C SER A 15 -11.36 -29.39 4.55
N ALA A 16 -11.35 -29.45 3.23
CA ALA A 16 -10.30 -28.83 2.42
C ALA A 16 -10.57 -27.36 2.02
N VAL A 17 -11.76 -26.84 2.33
CA VAL A 17 -12.16 -25.50 1.85
C VAL A 17 -11.87 -24.38 2.86
N SER A 18 -11.51 -24.72 4.12
CA SER A 18 -11.39 -23.71 5.18
C SER A 18 -10.02 -23.02 5.26
N LEU A 19 -9.01 -23.46 4.53
CA LEU A 19 -7.66 -22.86 4.57
C LEU A 19 -7.36 -21.84 3.47
N GLY A 20 -8.28 -21.69 2.52
CA GLY A 20 -8.08 -20.77 1.38
C GLY A 20 -8.57 -19.35 1.59
N GLY A 21 -9.43 -19.09 2.61
CA GLY A 21 -10.13 -17.81 2.74
C GLY A 21 -9.24 -16.62 3.12
N CYS A 22 -8.25 -16.83 3.97
CA CYS A 22 -7.37 -15.73 4.43
C CYS A 22 -6.33 -15.32 3.38
N VAL A 23 -5.87 -16.26 2.55
CA VAL A 23 -4.87 -15.99 1.51
C VAL A 23 -5.51 -15.27 0.31
N VAL A 24 -6.75 -15.59 -0.02
CA VAL A 24 -7.48 -14.97 -1.13
C VAL A 24 -7.81 -13.50 -0.85
N ALA A 25 -8.14 -13.15 0.39
CA ALA A 25 -8.39 -11.76 0.78
C ALA A 25 -7.12 -10.90 0.67
N ALA A 26 -5.95 -11.44 1.03
CA ALA A 26 -4.67 -10.74 0.89
C ALA A 26 -4.26 -10.57 -0.58
N VAL A 27 -4.52 -11.58 -1.43
CA VAL A 27 -4.21 -11.54 -2.86
C VAL A 27 -5.20 -10.63 -3.62
N GLY A 28 -6.47 -10.57 -3.21
CA GLY A 28 -7.46 -9.66 -3.79
C GLY A 28 -7.11 -8.19 -3.59
N ALA A 29 -6.51 -7.83 -2.46
CA ALA A 29 -5.95 -6.51 -2.22
C ALA A 29 -4.68 -6.25 -3.04
N GLY A 30 -3.97 -7.28 -3.48
CA GLY A 30 -2.72 -7.20 -4.21
C GLY A 30 -2.84 -6.78 -5.68
N ALA A 31 -4.02 -6.82 -6.29
CA ALA A 31 -4.23 -6.35 -7.66
C ALA A 31 -4.04 -4.83 -7.80
N ALA A 32 -4.22 -4.08 -6.71
CA ALA A 32 -4.04 -2.63 -6.59
C ALA A 32 -2.84 -2.26 -5.69
N GLY A 33 -1.91 -3.19 -5.43
CA GLY A 33 -0.87 -3.04 -4.43
C GLY A 33 -1.32 -3.51 -3.04
N THR A 34 -0.36 -3.94 -2.22
CA THR A 34 -0.60 -4.33 -0.83
C THR A 34 -0.52 -3.09 0.06
N VAL A 35 -1.57 -2.79 0.79
CA VAL A 35 -1.64 -1.63 1.69
C VAL A 35 -1.86 -2.09 3.12
N ALA A 36 -1.02 -1.64 4.03
CA ALA A 36 -1.14 -1.89 5.46
C ALA A 36 -0.90 -0.61 6.26
N TYR A 37 -1.55 -0.47 7.40
CA TYR A 37 -1.28 0.62 8.33
C TYR A 37 -0.74 0.04 9.64
N LEU A 38 0.53 0.31 9.94
CA LEU A 38 1.26 -0.28 11.06
C LEU A 38 2.05 0.79 11.81
N LYS A 39 1.84 0.89 13.11
CA LYS A 39 2.62 1.76 14.01
C LYS A 39 2.67 3.23 13.57
N GLY A 40 1.60 3.73 12.97
CA GLY A 40 1.51 5.11 12.48
C GLY A 40 1.98 5.32 11.04
N ASP A 41 2.50 4.29 10.38
CA ASP A 41 2.91 4.34 8.99
C ASP A 41 1.93 3.57 8.10
N LEU A 42 1.50 4.20 7.02
CA LEU A 42 0.85 3.47 5.94
C LEU A 42 1.94 2.93 5.02
N GLU A 43 1.97 1.63 4.83
CA GLU A 43 2.88 0.97 3.92
C GLU A 43 2.12 0.41 2.72
N ALA A 44 2.65 0.62 1.52
CA ALA A 44 2.09 0.11 0.29
C ALA A 44 3.20 -0.36 -0.65
N VAL A 45 2.86 -1.27 -1.55
CA VAL A 45 3.75 -1.73 -2.61
C VAL A 45 3.07 -1.44 -3.94
N GLU A 46 3.76 -0.72 -4.80
CA GLU A 46 3.31 -0.40 -6.16
C GLU A 46 4.14 -1.16 -7.19
N SER A 47 3.47 -1.78 -8.16
CA SER A 47 4.11 -2.45 -9.28
C SER A 47 4.52 -1.43 -10.36
N ARG A 48 5.29 -0.44 -9.94
CA ARG A 48 5.79 0.68 -10.77
C ARG A 48 7.22 1.01 -10.38
N LYS A 49 7.97 1.58 -11.31
CA LYS A 49 9.34 2.05 -11.09
C LYS A 49 9.37 3.18 -10.08
N LEU A 50 10.48 3.30 -9.34
CA LEU A 50 10.70 4.37 -8.38
C LEU A 50 10.46 5.75 -8.98
N ASP A 51 10.93 6.00 -10.18
CA ASP A 51 10.77 7.30 -10.87
C ASP A 51 9.30 7.64 -11.12
N GLU A 52 8.50 6.65 -11.50
CA GLU A 52 7.06 6.84 -11.73
C GLU A 52 6.32 7.12 -10.42
N VAL A 53 6.63 6.37 -9.37
CA VAL A 53 6.02 6.55 -8.06
C VAL A 53 6.42 7.89 -7.45
N HIS A 54 7.68 8.29 -7.60
CA HIS A 54 8.16 9.61 -7.16
C HIS A 54 7.44 10.76 -7.88
N ALA A 55 7.32 10.69 -9.20
CA ALA A 55 6.60 11.69 -9.98
C ALA A 55 5.11 11.76 -9.59
N ALA A 56 4.46 10.60 -9.39
CA ALA A 56 3.08 10.53 -8.92
C ALA A 56 2.92 11.12 -7.51
N THR A 57 3.89 10.88 -6.63
CA THR A 57 3.92 11.46 -5.28
C THR A 57 3.95 12.98 -5.32
N LEU A 58 4.83 13.57 -6.12
CA LEU A 58 4.93 15.03 -6.26
C LEU A 58 3.64 15.65 -6.82
N LYS A 59 3.00 15.00 -7.79
CA LYS A 59 1.70 15.42 -8.31
C LYS A 59 0.61 15.37 -7.24
N ALA A 60 0.55 14.27 -6.50
CA ALA A 60 -0.44 14.06 -5.45
C ALA A 60 -0.32 15.10 -4.33
N VAL A 61 0.88 15.36 -3.82
CA VAL A 61 1.09 16.34 -2.75
C VAL A 61 0.76 17.76 -3.21
N LYS A 62 1.03 18.09 -4.47
CA LYS A 62 0.65 19.36 -5.07
C LYS A 62 -0.88 19.51 -5.19
N GLU A 63 -1.55 18.48 -5.68
CA GLU A 63 -3.02 18.44 -5.81
C GLU A 63 -3.73 18.57 -4.47
N LEU A 64 -3.16 17.98 -3.42
CA LEU A 64 -3.68 18.06 -2.05
C LEU A 64 -3.34 19.38 -1.34
N GLY A 65 -2.65 20.30 -2.00
CA GLY A 65 -2.26 21.59 -1.41
C GLY A 65 -1.20 21.48 -0.32
N LEU A 66 -0.42 20.41 -0.31
CA LEU A 66 0.65 20.22 0.66
C LEU A 66 1.90 20.98 0.23
N ASN A 67 2.55 21.63 1.18
CA ASN A 67 3.79 22.37 0.94
C ASN A 67 5.01 21.46 1.06
N VAL A 68 5.69 21.16 -0.04
CA VAL A 68 6.91 20.35 -0.04
C VAL A 68 8.07 21.15 0.55
N THR A 69 8.65 20.64 1.63
CA THR A 69 9.80 21.25 2.30
C THR A 69 11.12 20.53 1.99
N LYS A 70 11.03 19.28 1.54
CA LYS A 70 12.20 18.48 1.12
C LYS A 70 11.77 17.49 0.05
N ASP A 71 12.59 17.39 -0.97
CA ASP A 71 12.51 16.36 -2.00
C ASP A 71 13.92 15.88 -2.30
N SER A 72 14.19 14.63 -2.00
CA SER A 72 15.49 14.00 -2.28
C SER A 72 15.27 12.64 -2.93
N LYS A 73 16.06 12.33 -3.92
CA LYS A 73 15.95 11.08 -4.68
C LYS A 73 17.34 10.62 -5.10
N ASP A 74 17.57 9.31 -4.97
CA ASP A 74 18.71 8.61 -5.55
C ASP A 74 18.22 7.45 -6.44
N ALA A 75 19.12 6.55 -6.84
CA ALA A 75 18.79 5.44 -7.72
C ALA A 75 17.83 4.41 -7.11
N LEU A 76 17.82 4.27 -5.77
CA LEU A 76 17.10 3.21 -5.07
C LEU A 76 16.03 3.72 -4.11
N SER A 77 16.04 5.00 -3.77
CA SER A 77 15.10 5.57 -2.82
C SER A 77 14.78 7.04 -3.10
N ALA A 78 13.66 7.48 -2.57
CA ALA A 78 13.28 8.89 -2.56
C ALA A 78 12.57 9.22 -1.26
N THR A 79 12.71 10.47 -0.81
CA THR A 79 12.00 10.98 0.36
C THR A 79 11.41 12.33 0.03
N VAL A 80 10.10 12.46 0.22
CA VAL A 80 9.36 13.71 0.08
C VAL A 80 8.83 14.08 1.46
N VAL A 81 9.18 15.27 1.93
CA VAL A 81 8.64 15.82 3.16
C VAL A 81 7.79 17.04 2.81
N ALA A 82 6.58 17.04 3.31
CA ALA A 82 5.62 18.13 3.10
C ALA A 82 4.98 18.54 4.42
N ARG A 83 4.30 19.68 4.39
CA ARG A 83 3.49 20.17 5.53
C ARG A 83 2.09 20.50 5.07
N ASP A 84 1.12 20.20 5.91
CA ASP A 84 -0.27 20.57 5.65
C ASP A 84 -0.57 21.99 6.15
N ALA A 85 -1.83 22.43 6.01
CA ALA A 85 -2.27 23.76 6.43
C ALA A 85 -2.14 23.99 7.95
N GLN A 86 -2.13 22.93 8.75
CA GLN A 86 -1.91 22.99 10.20
C GLN A 86 -0.43 22.84 10.59
N ASP A 87 0.48 22.94 9.60
CA ASP A 87 1.92 22.77 9.76
C ASP A 87 2.33 21.35 10.22
N LYS A 88 1.46 20.37 10.02
CA LYS A 88 1.75 18.99 10.35
C LYS A 88 2.70 18.38 9.31
N LYS A 89 3.78 17.78 9.80
CA LYS A 89 4.80 17.15 8.95
C LYS A 89 4.26 15.86 8.33
N ILE A 90 4.44 15.70 7.03
CA ILE A 90 4.12 14.49 6.28
C ILE A 90 5.41 14.00 5.65
N THR A 91 5.78 12.76 5.92
CA THR A 91 6.97 12.12 5.36
C THR A 91 6.53 10.97 4.45
N ILE A 92 6.94 11.00 3.21
CA ILE A 92 6.68 9.95 2.22
C ILE A 92 8.04 9.39 1.80
N THR A 93 8.27 8.12 2.10
CA THR A 93 9.51 7.42 1.76
C THR A 93 9.21 6.38 0.70
N LEU A 94 9.99 6.38 -0.36
CA LEU A 94 9.90 5.45 -1.47
C LEU A 94 11.18 4.63 -1.53
N ARG A 95 11.07 3.34 -1.77
CA ARG A 95 12.22 2.46 -1.91
C ARG A 95 11.97 1.45 -3.03
N ALA A 96 12.85 1.43 -4.02
CA ALA A 96 12.84 0.40 -5.05
C ALA A 96 13.15 -0.96 -4.41
N THR A 97 12.25 -1.91 -4.55
CA THR A 97 12.47 -3.30 -4.12
C THR A 97 12.91 -4.17 -5.29
N THR A 98 12.47 -3.81 -6.48
CA THR A 98 12.96 -4.33 -7.76
C THR A 98 12.96 -3.18 -8.77
N GLU A 99 13.40 -3.43 -10.00
CA GLU A 99 13.33 -2.42 -11.08
C GLU A 99 11.89 -1.99 -11.42
N GLN A 100 10.91 -2.84 -11.12
CA GLN A 100 9.50 -2.60 -11.47
C GLN A 100 8.59 -2.49 -10.25
N THR A 101 9.15 -2.48 -9.04
CA THR A 101 8.37 -2.49 -7.80
C THR A 101 8.95 -1.51 -6.79
N THR A 102 8.09 -0.69 -6.23
CA THR A 102 8.46 0.33 -5.23
C THR A 102 7.63 0.16 -3.97
N LYS A 103 8.29 0.07 -2.84
CA LYS A 103 7.66 0.17 -1.51
C LYS A 103 7.52 1.64 -1.14
N LEU A 104 6.33 2.00 -0.66
CA LEU A 104 5.96 3.35 -0.27
C LEU A 104 5.57 3.33 1.20
N SER A 105 6.04 4.32 1.97
CA SER A 105 5.67 4.53 3.37
C SER A 105 5.24 5.97 3.57
N ILE A 106 4.08 6.19 4.21
CA ILE A 106 3.53 7.51 4.49
C ILE A 106 3.30 7.65 5.99
N ARG A 107 3.90 8.69 6.59
CA ARG A 107 3.67 9.06 7.97
C ARG A 107 3.17 10.49 8.06
N VAL A 108 2.06 10.69 8.74
CA VAL A 108 1.45 12.01 8.96
C VAL A 108 1.57 12.36 10.44
N GLY A 109 2.38 13.37 10.74
CA GLY A 109 2.65 13.81 12.10
C GLY A 109 3.49 12.83 12.91
N LEU A 110 3.58 13.07 14.21
CA LEU A 110 4.40 12.24 15.11
C LEU A 110 3.80 10.86 15.36
N PHE A 111 2.49 10.80 15.54
CA PHE A 111 1.76 9.55 15.88
C PHE A 111 1.14 8.86 14.68
N GLY A 112 1.18 9.49 13.50
CA GLY A 112 0.51 9.02 12.31
C GLY A 112 -0.97 9.42 12.27
N SER A 113 -1.55 9.36 11.07
CA SER A 113 -2.98 9.52 10.82
C SER A 113 -3.36 8.58 9.69
N GLU A 114 -4.10 7.55 10.00
CA GLU A 114 -4.52 6.56 8.99
C GLU A 114 -5.36 7.19 7.90
N ALA A 115 -6.34 8.02 8.26
CA ALA A 115 -7.25 8.66 7.32
C ALA A 115 -6.50 9.56 6.31
N LYS A 116 -5.58 10.41 6.79
CA LYS A 116 -4.76 11.27 5.94
C LYS A 116 -3.76 10.47 5.10
N SER A 117 -3.13 9.47 5.68
CA SER A 117 -2.20 8.60 4.96
C SER A 117 -2.89 7.85 3.82
N ARG A 118 -4.10 7.34 4.04
CA ARG A 118 -4.90 6.69 3.01
C ARG A 118 -5.32 7.65 1.90
N LEU A 119 -5.69 8.87 2.26
CA LEU A 119 -6.04 9.91 1.28
C LEU A 119 -4.83 10.24 0.38
N ILE A 120 -3.66 10.44 0.97
CA ILE A 120 -2.43 10.73 0.23
C ILE A 120 -2.08 9.55 -0.69
N TYR A 121 -2.10 8.33 -0.14
CA TYR A 121 -1.85 7.12 -0.92
C TYR A 121 -2.82 6.99 -2.11
N GLN A 122 -4.11 7.19 -1.87
CA GLN A 122 -5.12 7.11 -2.93
C GLN A 122 -4.81 8.08 -4.08
N LYS A 123 -4.41 9.31 -3.75
CA LYS A 123 -4.02 10.29 -4.76
C LYS A 123 -2.77 9.88 -5.55
N ILE A 124 -1.78 9.33 -4.87
CA ILE A 124 -0.58 8.79 -5.54
C ILE A 124 -0.97 7.65 -6.48
N HIS A 125 -1.76 6.72 -5.98
CA HIS A 125 -2.24 5.57 -6.76
C HIS A 125 -3.05 5.99 -7.98
N ASP A 126 -3.94 6.97 -7.84
CA ASP A 126 -4.74 7.51 -8.95
C ASP A 126 -3.85 8.07 -10.08
N HIS A 127 -2.75 8.73 -9.74
CA HIS A 127 -1.78 9.23 -10.72
C HIS A 127 -0.99 8.12 -11.40
N LEU A 128 -0.87 6.95 -10.78
CA LEU A 128 -0.20 5.78 -11.37
C LEU A 128 -1.11 4.99 -12.31
N GLN A 129 -2.43 5.15 -12.20
CA GLN A 129 -3.41 4.47 -13.06
C GLN A 129 -3.73 5.25 -14.34
N LYS A 130 -3.29 6.48 -14.46
CA LYS A 130 -3.43 7.33 -15.66
C LYS A 130 -2.24 7.09 -16.57
#